data_04c14705d9f45b227c9444a8fc5d5145
#
_entry.id   04c14705d9f45b227c9444a8fc5d5145
#
_cell.length_a   1.000
_cell.length_b   1.000
_cell.length_c   1.000
_cell.angle_alpha   90.00
_cell.angle_beta   90.00
_cell.angle_gamma   90.00
#
_symmetry.space_group_name_H-M   'P 1'
#
loop_
_entity.id
_entity.type
_entity.pdbx_description
1 polymer ?
#
loop_
_entity_poly.entity_id
_entity_poly.type
_entity_poly.pdbx_seq_one_letter_code
_entity_poly.pdbx_strand_id
1 'polypeptide(L)'
;MAARRLLRQLSLGALLCYAALHAGAASRLLLQRVSVAGVAYHEAKAVWPRLREGDALEVVRDASNPHDPLAVRVDWQGHVLGYLPRELSGPVASALDKGMPITARIVRLRDHPNPRERIHIEIFASLQP
;
A
#
# COMPACT_ATOMS: atom_id res chain seq x y z
N MET A 1 -8.69 -43.29 31.17
CA MET A 1 -8.72 -43.33 29.69
C MET A 1 -9.38 -42.12 29.03
N ALA A 2 -10.41 -41.53 29.59
CA ALA A 2 -11.04 -40.32 29.04
C ALA A 2 -10.12 -39.07 29.11
N ALA A 3 -9.31 -38.89 30.13
CA ALA A 3 -8.40 -37.77 30.32
C ALA A 3 -7.24 -37.71 29.26
N ARG A 4 -6.80 -38.87 28.77
CA ARG A 4 -5.75 -38.92 27.74
C ARG A 4 -6.27 -38.55 26.34
N ARG A 5 -7.55 -38.77 26.06
CA ARG A 5 -8.18 -38.34 24.79
C ARG A 5 -8.44 -36.84 24.76
N LEU A 6 -8.79 -36.21 25.89
CA LEU A 6 -8.96 -34.76 25.99
C LEU A 6 -7.66 -34.00 25.78
N LEU A 7 -6.54 -34.47 26.33
CA LEU A 7 -5.21 -33.86 26.17
C LEU A 7 -4.71 -33.91 24.72
N ARG A 8 -5.03 -34.96 23.98
CA ARG A 8 -4.69 -35.05 22.54
C ARG A 8 -5.49 -34.06 21.68
N GLN A 9 -6.74 -33.81 22.00
CA GLN A 9 -7.57 -32.85 21.27
C GLN A 9 -7.16 -31.41 21.52
N LEU A 10 -6.73 -31.06 22.73
CA LEU A 10 -6.24 -29.73 23.08
C LEU A 10 -4.89 -29.41 22.39
N SER A 11 -4.01 -30.40 22.25
CA SER A 11 -2.73 -30.20 21.56
C SER A 11 -2.88 -29.99 20.05
N LEU A 12 -3.86 -30.63 19.41
CA LEU A 12 -4.14 -30.44 17.98
C LEU A 12 -4.73 -29.05 17.70
N GLY A 13 -5.61 -28.54 18.55
CA GLY A 13 -6.18 -27.21 18.42
C GLY A 13 -5.16 -26.08 18.58
N ALA A 14 -4.23 -26.24 19.52
CA ALA A 14 -3.15 -25.27 19.72
C ALA A 14 -2.17 -25.22 18.53
N LEU A 15 -1.87 -26.37 17.92
CA LEU A 15 -1.00 -26.46 16.74
C LEU A 15 -1.64 -25.81 15.50
N LEU A 16 -2.93 -25.99 15.29
CA LEU A 16 -3.68 -25.38 14.18
C LEU A 16 -3.78 -23.85 14.31
N CYS A 17 -3.98 -23.33 15.53
CA CYS A 17 -3.98 -21.90 15.76
C CYS A 17 -2.60 -21.26 15.50
N TYR A 18 -1.52 -21.94 15.86
CA TYR A 18 -0.17 -21.47 15.62
C TYR A 18 0.18 -21.43 14.13
N ALA A 19 -0.20 -22.42 13.37
CA ALA A 19 -0.01 -22.47 11.92
C ALA A 19 -0.80 -21.36 11.19
N ALA A 20 -2.02 -21.05 11.61
CA ALA A 20 -2.83 -19.98 11.04
C ALA A 20 -2.23 -18.59 11.28
N LEU A 21 -1.63 -18.34 12.44
CA LEU A 21 -0.94 -17.08 12.75
C LEU A 21 0.32 -16.88 11.90
N HIS A 22 1.02 -17.95 11.54
CA HIS A 22 2.24 -17.87 10.71
C HIS A 22 1.91 -17.75 9.21
N ALA A 23 0.80 -18.31 8.74
CA ALA A 23 0.38 -18.26 7.33
C ALA A 23 -0.05 -16.85 6.88
N GLY A 24 -0.40 -15.94 7.81
CA GLY A 24 -0.83 -14.57 7.50
C GLY A 24 0.29 -13.53 7.41
N ALA A 25 1.55 -13.89 7.73
CA ALA A 25 2.66 -12.96 7.71
C ALA A 25 3.31 -12.89 6.32
N ALA A 26 2.79 -11.99 5.47
CA ALA A 26 3.40 -11.70 4.18
C ALA A 26 4.63 -10.82 4.35
N SER A 27 5.78 -11.21 3.77
CA SER A 27 6.97 -10.39 3.73
C SER A 27 6.83 -9.28 2.71
N ARG A 28 7.11 -8.05 3.12
CA ARG A 28 7.09 -6.86 2.28
C ARG A 28 8.38 -6.07 2.45
N LEU A 29 8.87 -5.53 1.34
CA LEU A 29 10.03 -4.65 1.35
C LEU A 29 9.54 -3.21 1.15
N LEU A 30 9.87 -2.34 2.09
CA LEU A 30 9.63 -0.91 1.95
C LEU A 30 10.56 -0.35 0.87
N LEU A 31 9.98 0.17 -0.21
CA LEU A 31 10.72 0.78 -1.30
C LEU A 31 10.91 2.26 -1.10
N GLN A 32 9.84 2.98 -0.73
CA GLN A 32 9.83 4.44 -0.62
C GLN A 32 8.85 4.91 0.44
N ARG A 33 9.21 6.05 1.05
CA ARG A 33 8.29 6.93 1.78
C ARG A 33 8.27 8.26 1.07
N VAL A 34 7.10 8.66 0.59
CA VAL A 34 6.98 9.85 -0.26
C VAL A 34 5.71 10.62 0.06
N SER A 35 5.72 11.91 -0.28
CA SER A 35 4.50 12.71 -0.34
C SER A 35 3.87 12.58 -1.72
N VAL A 36 2.54 12.49 -1.77
CA VAL A 36 1.82 12.46 -3.04
C VAL A 36 1.87 13.84 -3.69
N ALA A 37 2.30 13.88 -4.95
CA ALA A 37 2.37 15.09 -5.74
C ALA A 37 1.04 15.36 -6.46
N GLY A 38 0.75 16.63 -6.76
CA GLY A 38 -0.43 17.02 -7.55
C GLY A 38 -1.77 16.87 -6.82
N VAL A 39 -1.77 16.74 -5.51
CA VAL A 39 -2.98 16.53 -4.69
C VAL A 39 -4.05 17.60 -4.92
N ALA A 40 -3.65 18.84 -5.16
CA ALA A 40 -4.58 19.95 -5.39
C ALA A 40 -5.33 19.88 -6.73
N TYR A 41 -4.84 19.06 -7.67
CA TYR A 41 -5.35 18.99 -9.05
C TYR A 41 -6.22 17.75 -9.32
N HIS A 42 -6.43 16.91 -8.33
CA HIS A 42 -7.14 15.63 -8.46
C HIS A 42 -8.25 15.51 -7.43
N GLU A 43 -8.73 14.29 -7.19
CA GLU A 43 -9.93 14.03 -6.41
C GLU A 43 -9.72 14.01 -4.89
N ALA A 44 -8.50 14.25 -4.42
CA ALA A 44 -8.17 14.15 -2.99
C ALA A 44 -9.04 15.06 -2.11
N LYS A 45 -9.33 16.27 -2.56
CA LYS A 45 -10.20 17.20 -1.82
C LYS A 45 -11.61 16.64 -1.61
N ALA A 46 -12.18 16.04 -2.66
CA ALA A 46 -13.53 15.48 -2.59
C ALA A 46 -13.64 14.28 -1.65
N VAL A 47 -12.58 13.46 -1.57
CA VAL A 47 -12.57 12.26 -0.73
C VAL A 47 -11.88 12.47 0.62
N TRP A 48 -11.31 13.63 0.87
CA TRP A 48 -10.53 13.94 2.07
C TRP A 48 -11.22 13.51 3.38
N PRO A 49 -12.52 13.79 3.60
CA PRO A 49 -13.17 13.39 4.87
C PRO A 49 -13.23 11.87 5.07
N ARG A 50 -13.07 11.10 4.00
CA ARG A 50 -13.16 9.63 4.03
C ARG A 50 -11.79 8.96 4.16
N LEU A 51 -10.70 9.67 3.86
CA LEU A 51 -9.35 9.14 3.97
C LEU A 51 -8.97 8.86 5.42
N ARG A 52 -8.26 7.77 5.66
CA ARG A 52 -7.73 7.40 6.97
C ARG A 52 -6.28 6.95 6.85
N GLU A 53 -5.49 7.29 7.85
CA GLU A 53 -4.15 6.72 7.99
C GLU A 53 -4.25 5.20 8.09
N GLY A 54 -3.38 4.48 7.36
CA GLY A 54 -3.43 3.04 7.21
C GLY A 54 -4.21 2.55 6.00
N ASP A 55 -4.97 3.40 5.32
CA ASP A 55 -5.74 3.00 4.13
C ASP A 55 -4.83 2.46 3.04
N ALA A 56 -5.28 1.35 2.42
CA ALA A 56 -4.63 0.79 1.25
C ALA A 56 -4.79 1.71 0.03
N LEU A 57 -3.73 1.82 -0.74
CA LEU A 57 -3.68 2.58 -1.98
C LEU A 57 -3.26 1.67 -3.13
N GLU A 58 -3.68 2.03 -4.33
CA GLU A 58 -3.20 1.43 -5.57
C GLU A 58 -2.20 2.37 -6.24
N VAL A 59 -1.10 1.82 -6.71
CA VAL A 59 -0.15 2.53 -7.55
C VAL A 59 -0.27 1.98 -8.97
N VAL A 60 -0.54 2.87 -9.91
CA VAL A 60 -0.91 2.54 -11.28
C VAL A 60 0.05 3.20 -12.25
N ARG A 61 0.59 2.41 -13.18
CA ARG A 61 1.40 2.93 -14.28
C ARG A 61 0.55 3.81 -15.19
N ASP A 62 0.97 5.03 -15.40
CA ASP A 62 0.30 5.98 -16.31
C ASP A 62 1.25 6.31 -17.47
N ALA A 63 1.49 5.32 -18.33
CA ALA A 63 2.43 5.41 -19.43
C ALA A 63 2.02 6.43 -20.51
N SER A 64 0.73 6.75 -20.59
CA SER A 64 0.18 7.72 -21.53
C SER A 64 0.19 9.15 -21.02
N ASN A 65 0.77 9.39 -19.84
CA ASN A 65 0.83 10.73 -19.28
C ASN A 65 1.68 11.65 -20.18
N PRO A 66 1.11 12.78 -20.66
CA PRO A 66 1.83 13.65 -21.61
C PRO A 66 2.99 14.41 -20.98
N HIS A 67 3.03 14.51 -19.65
CA HIS A 67 4.08 15.25 -18.91
C HIS A 67 5.21 14.38 -18.42
N ASP A 68 4.97 13.06 -18.26
CA ASP A 68 5.96 12.14 -17.73
C ASP A 68 5.65 10.71 -18.17
N PRO A 69 6.48 10.13 -19.08
CA PRO A 69 6.29 8.76 -19.54
C PRO A 69 6.53 7.72 -18.43
N LEU A 70 7.17 8.11 -17.33
CA LEU A 70 7.39 7.25 -16.15
C LEU A 70 6.41 7.54 -15.03
N ALA A 71 5.30 8.23 -15.29
CA ALA A 71 4.33 8.59 -14.27
C ALA A 71 3.74 7.36 -13.58
N VAL A 72 3.62 7.46 -12.27
CA VAL A 72 2.94 6.49 -11.42
C VAL A 72 1.84 7.22 -10.64
N ARG A 73 0.61 6.83 -10.92
CA ARG A 73 -0.59 7.41 -10.31
C ARG A 73 -0.87 6.72 -8.97
N VAL A 74 -1.37 7.49 -8.02
CA VAL A 74 -1.78 7.00 -6.70
C VAL A 74 -3.29 7.12 -6.58
N ASP A 75 -3.96 5.97 -6.44
CA ASP A 75 -5.41 5.87 -6.35
C ASP A 75 -5.85 5.36 -4.97
N TRP A 76 -6.98 5.87 -4.49
CA TRP A 76 -7.70 5.39 -3.31
C TRP A 76 -9.13 5.04 -3.72
N GLN A 77 -9.48 3.76 -3.61
CA GLN A 77 -10.83 3.25 -3.95
C GLN A 77 -11.36 3.80 -5.29
N GLY A 78 -10.53 3.77 -6.33
CA GLY A 78 -10.89 4.27 -7.65
C GLY A 78 -10.80 5.79 -7.84
N HIS A 79 -10.45 6.54 -6.80
CA HIS A 79 -10.25 7.99 -6.87
C HIS A 79 -8.78 8.34 -7.01
N VAL A 80 -8.45 9.18 -7.97
CA VAL A 80 -7.07 9.65 -8.17
C VAL A 80 -6.72 10.67 -7.09
N LEU A 81 -5.78 10.33 -6.23
CA LEU A 81 -5.25 11.27 -5.23
C LEU A 81 -4.18 12.19 -5.81
N GLY A 82 -3.37 11.67 -6.69
CA GLY A 82 -2.24 12.36 -7.29
C GLY A 82 -1.25 11.38 -7.90
N TYR A 83 0.01 11.74 -7.87
CA TYR A 83 1.10 10.99 -8.48
C TYR A 83 2.29 10.87 -7.54
N LEU A 84 3.18 9.93 -7.79
CA LEU A 84 4.50 9.95 -7.18
C LEU A 84 5.29 11.16 -7.69
N PRO A 85 6.14 11.78 -6.85
CA PRO A 85 7.04 12.82 -7.31
C PRO A 85 7.85 12.34 -8.51
N ARG A 86 7.97 13.17 -9.52
CA ARG A 86 8.60 12.81 -10.80
C ARG A 86 10.02 12.24 -10.62
N GLU A 87 10.77 12.80 -9.68
CA GLU A 87 12.14 12.41 -9.37
C GLU A 87 12.23 10.99 -8.78
N LEU A 88 11.13 10.49 -8.23
CA LEU A 88 11.08 9.22 -7.50
C LEU A 88 10.26 8.16 -8.21
N SER A 89 9.54 8.51 -9.29
CA SER A 89 8.63 7.59 -9.98
C SER A 89 9.35 6.47 -10.76
N GLY A 90 10.55 6.75 -11.28
CA GLY A 90 11.26 5.83 -12.18
C GLY A 90 11.43 4.41 -11.65
N PRO A 91 11.99 4.20 -10.46
CA PRO A 91 12.17 2.86 -9.90
C PRO A 91 10.85 2.10 -9.70
N VAL A 92 9.80 2.78 -9.25
CA VAL A 92 8.47 2.17 -9.06
C VAL A 92 7.83 1.87 -10.41
N ALA A 93 7.93 2.77 -11.38
CA ALA A 93 7.45 2.54 -12.75
C ALA A 93 8.12 1.30 -13.37
N SER A 94 9.43 1.18 -13.21
CA SER A 94 10.19 0.01 -13.69
C SER A 94 9.72 -1.28 -13.03
N ALA A 95 9.50 -1.26 -11.72
CA ALA A 95 9.02 -2.43 -10.99
C ALA A 95 7.62 -2.85 -11.46
N LEU A 96 6.72 -1.89 -11.66
CA LEU A 96 5.38 -2.15 -12.20
C LEU A 96 5.44 -2.73 -13.61
N ASP A 97 6.30 -2.20 -14.47
CA ASP A 97 6.47 -2.67 -15.85
C ASP A 97 7.00 -4.11 -15.89
N LYS A 98 7.76 -4.52 -14.90
CA LYS A 98 8.25 -5.91 -14.75
C LYS A 98 7.20 -6.85 -14.11
N GLY A 99 6.02 -6.36 -13.80
CA GLY A 99 4.97 -7.15 -13.16
C GLY A 99 5.20 -7.44 -11.68
N MET A 100 6.06 -6.70 -11.01
CA MET A 100 6.25 -6.86 -9.57
C MET A 100 5.00 -6.43 -8.80
N PRO A 101 4.58 -7.20 -7.78
CA PRO A 101 3.44 -6.82 -6.95
C PRO A 101 3.85 -5.66 -6.03
N ILE A 102 3.33 -4.48 -6.33
CA ILE A 102 3.57 -3.25 -5.58
C ILE A 102 2.29 -2.86 -4.86
N THR A 103 2.41 -2.54 -3.59
CA THR A 103 1.32 -2.03 -2.75
C THR A 103 1.73 -0.72 -2.09
N ALA A 104 0.74 0.05 -1.65
CA ALA A 104 0.99 1.28 -0.92
C ALA A 104 -0.06 1.48 0.16
N ARG A 105 0.26 2.34 1.12
CA ARG A 105 -0.68 2.74 2.17
C ARG A 105 -0.46 4.19 2.58
N ILE A 106 -1.51 4.81 3.07
CA ILE A 106 -1.42 6.13 3.70
C ILE A 106 -0.74 5.97 5.06
N VAL A 107 0.34 6.73 5.28
CA VAL A 107 1.03 6.76 6.57
C VAL A 107 0.56 7.95 7.39
N ARG A 108 0.38 9.11 6.75
CA ARG A 108 0.05 10.34 7.43
C ARG A 108 -0.84 11.23 6.56
N LEU A 109 -1.86 11.78 7.19
CA LEU A 109 -2.75 12.80 6.63
C LEU A 109 -2.58 14.09 7.42
N ARG A 110 -2.41 15.20 6.73
CA ARG A 110 -2.30 16.53 7.32
C ARG A 110 -3.15 17.51 6.55
N ASP A 111 -3.97 18.27 7.26
CA ASP A 111 -4.64 19.42 6.69
C ASP A 111 -3.67 20.60 6.66
N HIS A 112 -2.81 20.61 5.65
CA HIS A 112 -1.72 21.57 5.52
C HIS A 112 -1.99 22.52 4.34
N PRO A 113 -1.64 23.83 4.45
CA PRO A 113 -1.79 24.78 3.34
C PRO A 113 -1.05 24.36 2.08
N ASN A 114 0.16 23.78 2.24
CA ASN A 114 0.91 23.24 1.12
C ASN A 114 0.38 21.86 0.74
N PRO A 115 -0.18 21.68 -0.47
CA PRO A 115 -0.72 20.38 -0.92
C PRO A 115 0.29 19.24 -0.88
N ARG A 116 1.58 19.53 -1.05
CA ARG A 116 2.65 18.53 -1.02
C ARG A 116 2.87 17.91 0.37
N GLU A 117 2.35 18.55 1.41
CA GLU A 117 2.47 18.08 2.79
C GLU A 117 1.24 17.34 3.30
N ARG A 118 0.21 17.14 2.45
CA ARG A 118 -1.08 16.63 2.89
C ARG A 118 -1.15 15.13 3.01
N ILE A 119 -0.58 14.38 2.07
CA ILE A 119 -0.68 12.92 2.01
C ILE A 119 0.71 12.32 1.91
N HIS A 120 1.10 11.59 2.95
CA HIS A 120 2.35 10.84 2.99
C HIS A 120 2.04 9.35 2.91
N ILE A 121 2.78 8.64 2.07
CA ILE A 121 2.54 7.23 1.78
C ILE A 121 3.81 6.40 1.90
N GLU A 122 3.64 5.11 2.14
CA GLU A 122 4.68 4.11 2.01
C GLU A 122 4.35 3.17 0.86
N ILE A 123 5.38 2.83 0.08
CA ILE A 123 5.29 1.94 -1.07
C ILE A 123 6.12 0.69 -0.79
N PHE A 124 5.51 -0.47 -1.01
CA PHE A 124 6.10 -1.77 -0.72
C PHE A 124 6.13 -2.66 -1.96
N ALA A 125 7.17 -3.48 -2.06
CA ALA A 125 7.16 -4.66 -2.92
C ALA A 125 6.84 -5.89 -2.10
N SER A 126 5.98 -6.77 -2.62
CA SER A 126 5.77 -8.08 -2.02
C SER A 126 6.93 -9.00 -2.38
N LEU A 127 7.47 -9.71 -1.38
CA LEU A 127 8.55 -10.68 -1.56
C LEU A 127 8.03 -12.10 -1.77
N GLN A 128 6.71 -12.29 -1.80
CA GLN A 128 6.11 -13.61 -2.09
C GLN A 128 6.00 -13.81 -3.60
N PRO A 129 6.31 -15.03 -4.07
CA PRO A 129 6.12 -15.38 -5.47
C PRO A 129 4.65 -15.39 -5.89
#